data_fc5ea45606aff4750a5801b7d1db728a
#
_entry.id   fc5ea45606aff4750a5801b7d1db728a
#
_cell.length_a   1.000
_cell.length_b   1.000
_cell.length_c   1.000
_cell.angle_alpha   90.00
_cell.angle_beta   90.00
_cell.angle_gamma   90.00
#
_symmetry.space_group_name_H-M   'P 1'
#
loop_
_entity.id
_entity.type
_entity.pdbx_description
1 polymer ?
#
loop_
_entity_poly.entity_id
_entity_poly.type
_entity_poly.pdbx_seq_one_letter_code
_entity_poly.pdbx_strand_id
1 'polypeptide(L)'
;MTAQPDHPADQPGFSPPMGTLAELREALSTWGFPGDRQAFEAELDALDLDDLTAVRELTQAYRHRVLLRYDAQGMAALARTTADVEAELRQKLTEAGVR
;
A
#
# COMPACT_ATOMS: atom_id res chain seq x y z
N MET A 1 11.55 3.44 -27.64
CA MET A 1 11.50 3.53 -27.14
C MET A 1 11.20 3.48 -26.48
N THR A 2 11.10 3.44 -26.18
CA THR A 2 10.87 3.50 -25.34
C THR A 2 10.57 3.55 -24.54
N ALA A 3 10.47 3.39 -24.33
CA ALA A 3 10.30 3.51 -23.39
C ALA A 3 9.82 3.62 -22.56
N GLN A 4 9.66 3.59 -22.29
CA GLN A 4 9.35 3.77 -21.44
C GLN A 4 9.08 3.85 -20.62
N PRO A 5 8.99 3.82 -20.55
CA PRO A 5 8.82 4.01 -19.53
C PRO A 5 8.52 4.10 -18.70
N ASP A 6 8.52 3.85 -18.63
CA ASP A 6 8.39 4.02 -17.76
C ASP A 6 8.07 4.29 -16.97
N HIS A 7 8.09 4.28 -16.91
CA HIS A 7 7.91 4.60 -16.14
C HIS A 7 7.69 4.97 -15.26
N PRO A 8 7.59 5.16 -15.60
CA PRO A 8 7.52 5.88 -14.70
C PRO A 8 7.14 5.83 -13.65
N ALA A 9 6.53 5.65 -14.13
CA ALA A 9 5.97 5.63 -13.07
C ALA A 9 6.63 4.96 -12.16
N ASP A 10 7.28 4.53 -12.59
CA ASP A 10 7.93 4.04 -11.82
C ASP A 10 8.23 4.72 -10.71
N GLN A 11 7.53 5.40 -10.27
CA GLN A 11 7.79 6.12 -9.19
C GLN A 11 7.99 5.33 -8.03
N PRO A 12 9.04 5.47 -7.32
CA PRO A 12 9.39 4.64 -6.21
C PRO A 12 8.42 4.78 -5.10
N GLY A 13 8.07 3.69 -4.48
CA GLY A 13 7.31 3.68 -3.29
C GLY A 13 5.87 4.05 -3.43
N PHE A 14 5.40 4.12 -4.64
CA PHE A 14 4.07 4.62 -4.81
C PHE A 14 3.04 3.56 -4.61
N SER A 15 3.31 2.34 -4.94
CA SER A 15 2.39 1.25 -4.66
C SER A 15 3.11 -0.07 -4.90
N PRO A 16 2.70 -1.10 -4.19
CA PRO A 16 3.27 -2.42 -4.44
C PRO A 16 2.82 -2.94 -5.79
N PRO A 17 3.65 -3.76 -6.44
CA PRO A 17 3.27 -4.32 -7.73
C PRO A 17 2.12 -5.30 -7.56
N MET A 18 1.12 -5.19 -8.40
CA MET A 18 -0.06 -6.06 -8.34
C MET A 18 -0.57 -6.34 -9.74
N GLY A 19 0.33 -6.53 -10.69
CA GLY A 19 -0.06 -6.79 -12.05
C GLY A 19 -0.37 -8.24 -12.35
N THR A 20 0.07 -9.16 -11.50
CA THR A 20 -0.23 -10.58 -11.64
C THR A 20 -0.87 -11.08 -10.37
N LEU A 21 -1.46 -12.27 -10.46
CA LEU A 21 -2.07 -12.87 -9.29
C LEU A 21 -1.04 -13.13 -8.20
N ALA A 22 0.15 -13.58 -8.59
CA ALA A 22 1.21 -13.82 -7.61
C ALA A 22 1.60 -12.53 -6.90
N GLU A 23 1.71 -11.44 -7.65
CA GLU A 23 2.04 -10.15 -7.05
C GLU A 23 0.94 -9.67 -6.11
N LEU A 24 -0.32 -9.87 -6.50
CA LEU A 24 -1.42 -9.47 -5.64
C LEU A 24 -1.43 -10.26 -4.35
N ARG A 25 -1.17 -11.57 -4.42
CA ARG A 25 -1.09 -12.39 -3.23
C ARG A 25 0.01 -11.93 -2.30
N GLU A 26 1.15 -11.60 -2.87
CA GLU A 26 2.27 -11.11 -2.08
C GLU A 26 1.92 -9.77 -1.44
N ALA A 27 1.29 -8.87 -2.19
CA ALA A 27 0.90 -7.57 -1.67
C ALA A 27 -0.13 -7.72 -0.55
N LEU A 28 -1.07 -8.66 -0.69
CA LEU A 28 -2.05 -8.91 0.35
C LEU A 28 -1.39 -9.42 1.63
N SER A 29 -0.36 -10.25 1.49
CA SER A 29 0.35 -10.75 2.67
C SER A 29 1.12 -9.66 3.37
N THR A 30 1.68 -8.73 2.62
CA THR A 30 2.52 -7.68 3.17
C THR A 30 1.71 -6.47 3.60
N TRP A 31 0.75 -6.04 2.79
CA TRP A 31 0.08 -4.77 2.98
C TRP A 31 -1.41 -4.89 3.24
N GLY A 32 -2.00 -6.07 3.07
CA GLY A 32 -3.43 -6.24 3.25
C GLY A 32 -3.84 -6.15 4.71
N PHE A 33 -5.14 -6.00 4.92
CA PHE A 33 -5.69 -6.06 6.26
C PHE A 33 -5.61 -7.50 6.78
N PRO A 34 -5.61 -7.69 8.09
CA PRO A 34 -5.57 -9.05 8.63
C PRO A 34 -6.72 -9.88 8.07
N GLY A 35 -6.41 -11.06 7.57
CA GLY A 35 -7.39 -11.94 6.98
C GLY A 35 -7.68 -11.71 5.52
N ASP A 36 -7.18 -10.64 4.92
CA ASP A 36 -7.47 -10.35 3.52
C ASP A 36 -6.94 -11.43 2.60
N ARG A 37 -5.74 -11.93 2.83
CA ARG A 37 -5.18 -12.96 1.98
C ARG A 37 -6.04 -14.21 2.00
N GLN A 38 -6.46 -14.62 3.18
CA GLN A 38 -7.30 -15.81 3.30
C GLN A 38 -8.66 -15.60 2.66
N ALA A 39 -9.27 -14.43 2.87
CA ALA A 39 -10.55 -14.14 2.26
C ALA A 39 -10.45 -14.12 0.75
N PHE A 40 -9.39 -13.52 0.23
CA PHE A 40 -9.16 -13.50 -1.21
C PHE A 40 -9.06 -14.90 -1.78
N GLU A 41 -8.29 -15.77 -1.12
CA GLU A 41 -8.14 -17.14 -1.61
C GLU A 41 -9.46 -17.89 -1.59
N ALA A 42 -10.26 -17.70 -0.55
CA ALA A 42 -11.56 -18.38 -0.46
C ALA A 42 -12.51 -17.91 -1.55
N GLU A 43 -12.53 -16.60 -1.81
CA GLU A 43 -13.40 -16.08 -2.85
C GLU A 43 -12.92 -16.50 -4.24
N LEU A 44 -11.61 -16.54 -4.42
CA LEU A 44 -11.04 -16.97 -5.69
C LEU A 44 -11.36 -18.43 -5.97
N ASP A 45 -11.29 -19.27 -4.92
CA ASP A 45 -11.61 -20.68 -5.07
C ASP A 45 -13.06 -20.92 -5.50
N ALA A 46 -13.96 -20.03 -5.08
CA ALA A 46 -15.38 -20.18 -5.42
C ALA A 46 -15.74 -19.53 -6.76
N LEU A 47 -14.80 -18.85 -7.38
CA LEU A 47 -15.08 -18.07 -8.56
C LEU A 47 -15.04 -18.92 -9.81
N ASP A 48 -15.94 -18.63 -10.75
CA ASP A 48 -15.92 -19.26 -12.05
C ASP A 48 -14.88 -18.54 -12.90
N LEU A 49 -13.83 -19.23 -13.27
CA LEU A 49 -12.75 -18.62 -14.04
C LEU A 49 -13.18 -18.18 -15.43
N ASP A 50 -14.29 -18.73 -15.94
CA ASP A 50 -14.80 -18.26 -17.21
C ASP A 50 -15.55 -16.93 -17.09
N ASP A 51 -15.90 -16.53 -15.87
CA ASP A 51 -16.55 -15.25 -15.65
C ASP A 51 -15.48 -14.19 -15.45
N LEU A 52 -14.97 -13.68 -16.53
CA LEU A 52 -13.84 -12.74 -16.48
C LEU A 52 -14.19 -11.42 -15.79
N THR A 53 -15.46 -11.03 -15.87
CA THR A 53 -15.89 -9.83 -15.18
C THR A 53 -15.79 -10.03 -13.66
N ALA A 54 -16.26 -11.17 -13.17
CA ALA A 54 -16.18 -11.46 -11.74
C ALA A 54 -14.73 -11.56 -11.28
N VAL A 55 -13.85 -12.17 -12.10
CA VAL A 55 -12.44 -12.26 -11.76
C VAL A 55 -11.84 -10.88 -11.65
N ARG A 56 -12.16 -10.00 -12.59
CA ARG A 56 -11.63 -8.64 -12.58
C ARG A 56 -12.13 -7.88 -11.37
N GLU A 57 -13.42 -8.00 -11.08
CA GLU A 57 -13.99 -7.29 -9.93
C GLU A 57 -13.37 -7.74 -8.62
N LEU A 58 -13.16 -9.04 -8.49
CA LEU A 58 -12.55 -9.57 -7.28
C LEU A 58 -11.13 -9.04 -7.11
N THR A 59 -10.32 -9.12 -8.16
CA THR A 59 -8.94 -8.66 -8.05
C THR A 59 -8.86 -7.16 -7.83
N GLN A 60 -9.74 -6.39 -8.45
CA GLN A 60 -9.75 -4.95 -8.24
C GLN A 60 -10.14 -4.60 -6.81
N ALA A 61 -11.11 -5.29 -6.25
CA ALA A 61 -11.53 -5.03 -4.89
C ALA A 61 -10.38 -5.25 -3.91
N TYR A 62 -9.63 -6.32 -4.09
CA TYR A 62 -8.53 -6.60 -3.18
C TYR A 62 -7.32 -5.72 -3.45
N ARG A 63 -7.07 -5.32 -4.69
CA ARG A 63 -6.04 -4.32 -4.96
C ARG A 63 -6.36 -3.01 -4.27
N HIS A 64 -7.63 -2.63 -4.29
CA HIS A 64 -8.05 -1.41 -3.62
C HIS A 64 -7.80 -1.49 -2.12
N ARG A 65 -8.09 -2.64 -1.51
CA ARG A 65 -7.85 -2.81 -0.08
C ARG A 65 -6.36 -2.69 0.25
N VAL A 66 -5.50 -3.27 -0.59
CA VAL A 66 -4.06 -3.14 -0.41
C VAL A 66 -3.65 -1.67 -0.44
N LEU A 67 -4.14 -0.95 -1.43
CA LEU A 67 -3.78 0.46 -1.58
C LEU A 67 -4.27 1.29 -0.41
N LEU A 68 -5.48 1.01 0.07
CA LEU A 68 -5.99 1.74 1.23
C LEU A 68 -5.10 1.56 2.44
N ARG A 69 -4.68 0.34 2.70
CA ARG A 69 -3.84 0.09 3.86
C ARG A 69 -2.42 0.60 3.65
N TYR A 70 -1.91 0.45 2.44
CA TYR A 70 -0.60 0.96 2.10
C TYR A 70 -0.54 2.47 2.31
N ASP A 71 -1.56 3.19 1.82
CA ASP A 71 -1.62 4.63 1.98
C ASP A 71 -1.78 5.02 3.44
N ALA A 72 -2.60 4.29 4.18
CA ALA A 72 -2.80 4.58 5.60
C ALA A 72 -1.51 4.41 6.38
N GLN A 73 -0.75 3.36 6.08
CA GLN A 73 0.52 3.15 6.76
C GLN A 73 1.54 4.20 6.38
N GLY A 74 1.54 4.61 5.13
CA GLY A 74 2.42 5.68 4.68
C GLY A 74 2.10 7.00 5.36
N MET A 75 0.83 7.31 5.48
CA MET A 75 0.42 8.53 6.18
C MET A 75 0.77 8.47 7.66
N ALA A 76 0.58 7.31 8.28
CA ALA A 76 0.92 7.16 9.68
C ALA A 76 2.43 7.33 9.91
N ALA A 77 3.23 6.76 9.02
CA ALA A 77 4.67 6.90 9.14
C ALA A 77 5.11 8.35 8.96
N LEU A 78 4.47 9.04 8.01
CA LEU A 78 4.79 10.44 7.77
C LEU A 78 4.40 11.29 8.98
N ALA A 79 3.25 11.02 9.56
CA ALA A 79 2.80 11.75 10.74
C ALA A 79 3.75 11.56 11.91
N ARG A 80 4.24 10.33 12.10
CA ARG A 80 5.20 10.07 13.18
C ARG A 80 6.50 10.82 12.95
N THR A 81 6.99 10.83 11.71
CA THR A 81 8.21 11.57 11.40
C THR A 81 8.06 13.04 11.66
N THR A 82 6.92 13.62 11.27
CA THR A 82 6.66 15.02 11.50
C THR A 82 6.61 15.34 12.98
N ALA A 83 5.94 14.49 13.74
CA ALA A 83 5.85 14.68 15.18
C ALA A 83 7.21 14.62 15.84
N ASP A 84 8.06 13.70 15.39
CA ASP A 84 9.40 13.58 15.94
C ASP A 84 10.22 14.82 15.66
N VAL A 85 10.14 15.36 14.44
CA VAL A 85 10.86 16.57 14.09
C VAL A 85 10.38 17.75 14.91
N GLU A 86 9.06 17.87 15.08
CA GLU A 86 8.50 18.95 15.87
C GLU A 86 8.95 18.87 17.32
N ALA A 87 8.96 17.69 17.87
CA ALA A 87 9.38 17.49 19.24
C ALA A 87 10.84 17.89 19.42
N GLU A 88 11.67 17.50 18.48
CA GLU A 88 13.10 17.82 18.55
C GLU A 88 13.32 19.32 18.44
N LEU A 89 12.61 19.97 17.52
CA LEU A 89 12.72 21.43 17.38
C LEU A 89 12.27 22.15 18.63
N ARG A 90 11.17 21.69 19.22
CA ARG A 90 10.67 22.31 20.43
C ARG A 90 11.69 22.18 21.56
N GLN A 91 12.31 21.00 21.65
CA GLN A 91 13.32 20.81 22.68
C GLN A 91 14.51 21.73 22.48
N LYS A 92 14.98 21.88 21.25
CA LYS A 92 16.10 22.76 20.98
C LYS A 92 15.76 24.21 21.26
N LEU A 93 14.55 24.62 20.91
CA LEU A 93 14.14 25.98 21.16
C LEU A 93 14.05 26.26 22.67
N THR A 94 13.57 25.28 23.42
CA THR A 94 13.52 25.39 24.85
C THR A 94 14.93 25.53 25.43
N GLU A 95 15.84 24.71 24.96
CA GLU A 95 17.21 24.80 25.46
C GLU A 95 17.85 26.14 25.12
N ALA A 96 17.61 26.60 23.91
CA ALA A 96 18.19 27.86 23.48
C ALA A 96 17.54 29.06 24.17
N GLY A 97 16.28 28.93 24.47
CA GLY A 97 15.55 30.07 25.00
C GLY A 97 15.52 30.20 26.49
N VAL A 98 16.17 29.27 27.11
CA VAL A 98 16.12 29.25 28.52
C VAL A 98 16.94 30.31 29.08
N ARG A 99 17.39 31.09 28.61
CA ARG A 99 18.19 31.97 29.08
C ARG A 99 17.71 33.11 29.36
#